data_e68ba75a9091774fff33cfaacfc00c2e
#
_entry.id   e68ba75a9091774fff33cfaacfc00c2e
#
_cell.length_a   1.000
_cell.length_b   1.000
_cell.length_c   1.000
_cell.angle_alpha   90.00
_cell.angle_beta   90.00
_cell.angle_gamma   90.00
#
_symmetry.space_group_name_H-M   'P 1'
#
loop_
_entity.id
_entity.type
_entity.pdbx_description
1 polymer ?
#
loop_
_entity_poly.entity_id
_entity_poly.type
_entity_poly.pdbx_seq_one_letter_code
_entity_poly.pdbx_strand_id
1 'polypeptide(L)'
;MFSKDYYKGDSLVIKGVYAFYNYEFDQAVEILTDARKQFPDHPGVHLIWAASRWVKTQANAPVEETFKVLETDLAEIHPVYAELVERYDYDPNYRLYQGSALGLSARVTLGRKQWLRTLYRSYRGLSIIKDIAKETPQITDAQLPIGIVEYYAGISHSLLKWAVVLYGLEASRESGLR
;
A
#
# COMPACT_ATOMS: atom_id res chain seq x y z
N MET A 1 -16.67 19.59 -1.59
CA MET A 1 -17.67 19.06 -0.63
C MET A 1 -16.95 18.01 0.17
N PHE A 2 -16.47 18.34 1.38
CA PHE A 2 -15.68 17.41 2.18
C PHE A 2 -16.60 16.28 2.66
N SER A 3 -16.19 15.06 2.38
CA SER A 3 -16.84 13.85 2.87
C SER A 3 -16.95 13.92 4.39
N LYS A 4 -18.08 13.50 4.93
CA LYS A 4 -18.28 13.28 6.37
C LYS A 4 -17.17 12.35 6.85
N ASP A 5 -16.43 12.74 7.89
CA ASP A 5 -15.39 11.91 8.50
C ASP A 5 -15.98 10.52 8.78
N TYR A 6 -15.47 9.51 8.08
CA TYR A 6 -15.93 8.13 8.24
C TYR A 6 -15.21 7.45 9.39
N TYR A 7 -13.93 7.77 9.57
CA TYR A 7 -13.12 7.31 10.70
C TYR A 7 -12.70 8.49 11.59
N LYS A 8 -12.52 8.18 12.88
CA LYS A 8 -11.91 9.17 13.78
C LYS A 8 -10.51 9.52 13.27
N GLY A 9 -10.26 10.80 13.04
CA GLY A 9 -8.98 11.29 12.56
C GLY A 9 -8.87 11.47 11.05
N ASP A 10 -9.92 11.15 10.26
CA ASP A 10 -9.91 11.34 8.80
C ASP A 10 -9.42 12.74 8.40
N SER A 11 -9.88 13.79 9.05
CA SER A 11 -9.48 15.16 8.74
C SER A 11 -7.96 15.39 8.89
N LEU A 12 -7.34 14.79 9.90
CA LEU A 12 -5.89 14.91 10.13
C LEU A 12 -5.11 14.03 9.13
N VAL A 13 -5.57 12.81 8.89
CA VAL A 13 -4.97 11.90 7.91
C VAL A 13 -5.05 12.49 6.51
N ILE A 14 -6.21 13.01 6.10
CA ILE A 14 -6.42 13.68 4.81
C ILE A 14 -5.50 14.90 4.67
N LYS A 15 -5.33 15.69 5.73
CA LYS A 15 -4.38 16.81 5.72
C LYS A 15 -2.94 16.34 5.43
N GLY A 16 -2.50 15.23 6.04
CA GLY A 16 -1.20 14.62 5.75
C GLY A 16 -1.08 14.12 4.31
N VAL A 17 -2.16 13.53 3.79
CA VAL A 17 -2.24 13.09 2.38
C VAL A 17 -2.13 14.28 1.41
N TYR A 18 -2.81 15.38 1.68
CA TYR A 18 -2.68 16.59 0.86
C TYR A 18 -1.26 17.15 0.87
N ALA A 19 -0.62 17.24 2.03
CA ALA A 19 0.78 17.66 2.13
C ALA A 19 1.70 16.72 1.30
N PHE A 20 1.45 15.41 1.35
CA PHE A 20 2.18 14.43 0.54
C PHE A 20 2.02 14.67 -0.97
N TYR A 21 0.80 14.86 -1.46
CA TYR A 21 0.55 15.12 -2.89
C TYR A 21 1.05 16.49 -3.34
N ASN A 22 1.19 17.45 -2.43
CA ASN A 22 1.81 18.75 -2.70
C ASN A 22 3.35 18.72 -2.63
N TYR A 23 3.95 17.54 -2.45
CA TYR A 23 5.41 17.37 -2.30
C TYR A 23 6.00 18.00 -1.03
N GLU A 24 5.17 18.32 -0.05
CA GLU A 24 5.55 18.83 1.28
C GLU A 24 5.88 17.64 2.22
N PHE A 25 6.87 16.83 1.86
CA PHE A 25 7.12 15.53 2.49
C PHE A 25 7.46 15.63 3.98
N ASP A 26 8.17 16.66 4.41
CA ASP A 26 8.48 16.89 5.82
C ASP A 26 7.20 17.09 6.63
N GLN A 27 6.35 17.98 6.14
CA GLN A 27 5.06 18.29 6.76
C GLN A 27 4.11 17.09 6.73
N ALA A 28 4.08 16.34 5.63
CA ALA A 28 3.29 15.13 5.52
C ALA A 28 3.67 14.10 6.59
N VAL A 29 4.98 13.85 6.76
CA VAL A 29 5.49 12.91 7.76
C VAL A 29 5.17 13.39 9.18
N GLU A 30 5.31 14.67 9.48
CA GLU A 30 4.99 15.25 10.80
C GLU A 30 3.49 15.05 11.12
N ILE A 31 2.60 15.50 10.22
CA ILE A 31 1.15 15.39 10.40
C ILE A 31 0.73 13.92 10.57
N LEU A 32 1.24 13.03 9.72
CA LEU A 32 0.88 11.60 9.77
C LEU A 32 1.46 10.89 10.98
N THR A 33 2.61 11.33 11.49
CA THR A 33 3.16 10.83 12.77
C THR A 33 2.25 11.20 13.94
N ASP A 34 1.74 12.42 13.95
CA ASP A 34 0.81 12.87 14.99
C ASP A 34 -0.57 12.21 14.84
N ALA A 35 -1.07 12.08 13.61
CA ALA A 35 -2.30 11.35 13.35
C ALA A 35 -2.21 9.90 13.82
N ARG A 36 -1.10 9.21 13.58
CA ARG A 36 -0.85 7.85 14.00
C ARG A 36 -0.83 7.69 15.52
N LYS A 37 -0.31 8.67 16.27
CA LYS A 37 -0.34 8.68 17.74
C LYS A 37 -1.74 8.90 18.30
N GLN A 38 -2.50 9.82 17.69
CA GLN A 38 -3.81 10.21 18.18
C GLN A 38 -4.93 9.23 17.77
N PHE A 39 -4.78 8.63 16.59
CA PHE A 39 -5.77 7.76 15.96
C PHE A 39 -5.15 6.44 15.47
N PRO A 40 -4.58 5.64 16.38
CA PRO A 40 -3.87 4.40 16.00
C PRO A 40 -4.77 3.36 15.34
N ASP A 41 -6.07 3.45 15.54
CA ASP A 41 -7.06 2.54 14.95
C ASP A 41 -7.54 3.00 13.56
N HIS A 42 -7.08 4.14 13.04
CA HIS A 42 -7.46 4.59 11.70
C HIS A 42 -6.88 3.67 10.61
N PRO A 43 -7.70 3.09 9.70
CA PRO A 43 -7.24 2.04 8.78
C PRO A 43 -6.07 2.44 7.89
N GLY A 44 -6.05 3.68 7.40
CA GLY A 44 -5.02 4.14 6.44
C GLY A 44 -3.77 4.75 7.08
N VAL A 45 -3.83 5.18 8.35
CA VAL A 45 -2.79 6.04 8.92
C VAL A 45 -1.40 5.44 8.90
N HIS A 46 -1.27 4.16 9.23
CA HIS A 46 0.02 3.49 9.34
C HIS A 46 0.70 3.31 7.98
N LEU A 47 -0.05 2.87 6.97
CA LEU A 47 0.49 2.68 5.63
C LEU A 47 0.87 4.00 4.97
N ILE A 48 -0.01 5.01 5.07
CA ILE A 48 0.22 6.32 4.47
C ILE A 48 1.43 6.99 5.14
N TRP A 49 1.57 6.85 6.45
CA TRP A 49 2.77 7.30 7.19
C TRP A 49 4.04 6.62 6.68
N ALA A 50 4.05 5.29 6.56
CA ALA A 50 5.22 4.55 6.07
C ALA A 50 5.57 4.93 4.61
N ALA A 51 4.56 5.07 3.75
CA ALA A 51 4.74 5.51 2.36
C ALA A 51 5.31 6.92 2.28
N SER A 52 4.84 7.85 3.12
CA SER A 52 5.33 9.23 3.16
C SER A 52 6.80 9.30 3.61
N ARG A 53 7.18 8.54 4.62
CA ARG A 53 8.57 8.41 5.08
C ARG A 53 9.48 7.84 4.00
N TRP A 54 9.00 6.79 3.33
CA TRP A 54 9.73 6.18 2.23
C TRP A 54 10.00 7.17 1.09
N VAL A 55 8.98 7.88 0.61
CA VAL A 55 9.12 8.86 -0.48
C VAL A 55 9.99 10.04 -0.05
N LYS A 56 9.84 10.56 1.18
CA LYS A 56 10.74 11.57 1.75
C LYS A 56 12.21 11.10 1.71
N THR A 57 12.47 9.87 2.14
CA THR A 57 13.83 9.32 2.14
C THR A 57 14.35 9.14 0.72
N GLN A 58 13.49 8.70 -0.21
CA GLN A 58 13.85 8.52 -1.63
C GLN A 58 14.28 9.83 -2.28
N ALA A 59 13.73 10.97 -1.86
CA ALA A 59 14.09 12.28 -2.38
C ALA A 59 15.47 12.78 -1.88
N ASN A 60 15.97 12.24 -0.76
CA ASN A 60 17.10 12.85 -0.04
C ASN A 60 18.24 11.87 0.29
N ALA A 61 18.08 10.59 0.05
CA ALA A 61 19.03 9.56 0.50
C ALA A 61 19.33 8.50 -0.57
N PRO A 62 20.45 7.75 -0.43
CA PRO A 62 20.76 6.63 -1.28
C PRO A 62 19.67 5.55 -1.29
N VAL A 63 19.55 4.83 -2.40
CA VAL A 63 18.51 3.80 -2.62
C VAL A 63 18.49 2.73 -1.52
N GLU A 64 19.65 2.31 -1.02
CA GLU A 64 19.71 1.28 0.02
C GLU A 64 19.15 1.76 1.37
N GLU A 65 19.39 3.02 1.72
CA GLU A 65 18.80 3.65 2.90
C GLU A 65 17.28 3.77 2.76
N THR A 66 16.82 4.12 1.58
CA THR A 66 15.40 4.17 1.22
C THR A 66 14.71 2.81 1.45
N PHE A 67 15.33 1.72 1.02
CA PHE A 67 14.79 0.37 1.26
C PHE A 67 14.85 -0.03 2.73
N LYS A 68 15.89 0.37 3.46
CA LYS A 68 16.01 0.09 4.89
C LYS A 68 14.92 0.79 5.70
N VAL A 69 14.64 2.07 5.41
CA VAL A 69 13.56 2.81 6.06
C VAL A 69 12.22 2.14 5.79
N LEU A 70 11.90 1.87 4.53
CA LEU A 70 10.65 1.20 4.17
C LEU A 70 10.50 -0.16 4.83
N GLU A 71 11.55 -0.99 4.83
CA GLU A 71 11.52 -2.32 5.45
C GLU A 71 11.28 -2.25 6.95
N THR A 72 11.94 -1.30 7.63
CA THR A 72 11.76 -1.08 9.07
C THR A 72 10.33 -0.63 9.39
N ASP A 73 9.82 0.36 8.66
CA ASP A 73 8.47 0.88 8.87
C ASP A 73 7.41 -0.19 8.59
N LEU A 74 7.58 -0.99 7.52
CA LEU A 74 6.68 -2.10 7.21
C LEU A 74 6.72 -3.21 8.27
N ALA A 75 7.91 -3.53 8.81
CA ALA A 75 8.03 -4.50 9.89
C ALA A 75 7.30 -4.04 11.16
N GLU A 76 7.28 -2.74 11.43
CA GLU A 76 6.54 -2.14 12.53
C GLU A 76 5.01 -2.19 12.33
N ILE A 77 4.52 -1.88 11.12
CA ILE A 77 3.07 -1.77 10.90
C ILE A 77 2.37 -3.09 10.58
N HIS A 78 3.08 -4.13 10.12
CA HIS A 78 2.46 -5.42 9.82
C HIS A 78 1.74 -6.06 11.02
N PRO A 79 2.33 -6.16 12.22
CA PRO A 79 1.61 -6.68 13.39
C PRO A 79 0.43 -5.80 13.79
N VAL A 80 0.54 -4.47 13.63
CA VAL A 80 -0.57 -3.55 13.88
C VAL A 80 -1.75 -3.86 12.98
N TYR A 81 -1.52 -4.04 11.67
CA TYR A 81 -2.60 -4.41 10.74
C TYR A 81 -3.18 -5.80 11.01
N ALA A 82 -2.38 -6.76 11.46
CA ALA A 82 -2.90 -8.07 11.84
C ALA A 82 -3.92 -7.94 12.98
N GLU A 83 -3.59 -7.16 14.02
CA GLU A 83 -4.49 -6.89 15.14
C GLU A 83 -5.73 -6.07 14.74
N LEU A 84 -5.55 -5.03 13.91
CA LEU A 84 -6.66 -4.19 13.45
C LEU A 84 -7.66 -4.97 12.60
N VAL A 85 -7.20 -5.84 11.70
CA VAL A 85 -8.07 -6.70 10.88
C VAL A 85 -8.84 -7.68 11.74
N GLU A 86 -8.24 -8.23 12.79
CA GLU A 86 -8.94 -9.11 13.73
C GLU A 86 -10.01 -8.36 14.54
N ARG A 87 -9.70 -7.13 14.98
CA ARG A 87 -10.60 -6.29 15.77
C ARG A 87 -11.76 -5.71 14.95
N TYR A 88 -11.54 -5.39 13.70
CA TYR A 88 -12.48 -4.72 12.78
C TYR A 88 -12.76 -5.57 11.53
N ASP A 89 -13.02 -6.87 11.74
CA ASP A 89 -13.19 -7.88 10.67
C ASP A 89 -14.37 -7.58 9.72
N TYR A 90 -15.36 -6.83 10.21
CA TYR A 90 -16.53 -6.38 9.45
C TYR A 90 -16.24 -5.24 8.47
N ASP A 91 -15.11 -4.55 8.60
CA ASP A 91 -14.75 -3.41 7.75
C ASP A 91 -13.62 -3.76 6.77
N PRO A 92 -13.93 -3.90 5.48
CA PRO A 92 -12.96 -4.33 4.47
C PRO A 92 -11.81 -3.35 4.24
N ASN A 93 -11.91 -2.10 4.71
CA ASN A 93 -10.83 -1.14 4.58
C ASN A 93 -9.58 -1.56 5.37
N TYR A 94 -9.74 -2.18 6.53
CA TYR A 94 -8.59 -2.69 7.31
C TYR A 94 -7.84 -3.78 6.54
N ARG A 95 -8.57 -4.70 5.89
CA ARG A 95 -8.00 -5.72 4.99
C ARG A 95 -7.33 -5.08 3.78
N LEU A 96 -7.92 -4.02 3.20
CA LEU A 96 -7.35 -3.29 2.06
C LEU A 96 -5.97 -2.71 2.42
N TYR A 97 -5.87 -2.02 3.53
CA TYR A 97 -4.60 -1.42 3.95
C TYR A 97 -3.57 -2.48 4.39
N GLN A 98 -4.00 -3.59 5.00
CA GLN A 98 -3.14 -4.75 5.27
C GLN A 98 -2.57 -5.33 3.97
N GLY A 99 -3.42 -5.61 2.99
CA GLY A 99 -3.02 -6.14 1.69
C GLY A 99 -2.06 -5.19 0.96
N SER A 100 -2.33 -3.89 1.04
CA SER A 100 -1.48 -2.85 0.45
C SER A 100 -0.11 -2.78 1.14
N ALA A 101 -0.03 -2.91 2.47
CA ALA A 101 1.24 -2.95 3.20
C ALA A 101 2.06 -4.20 2.84
N LEU A 102 1.41 -5.36 2.69
CA LEU A 102 2.05 -6.59 2.21
C LEU A 102 2.56 -6.42 0.77
N GLY A 103 1.76 -5.83 -0.10
CA GLY A 103 2.14 -5.52 -1.48
C GLY A 103 3.34 -4.55 -1.54
N LEU A 104 3.33 -3.51 -0.72
CA LEU A 104 4.44 -2.55 -0.65
C LEU A 104 5.75 -3.21 -0.17
N SER A 105 5.67 -4.26 0.66
CA SER A 105 6.85 -5.06 1.04
C SER A 105 7.55 -5.71 -0.14
N ALA A 106 6.84 -5.99 -1.24
CA ALA A 106 7.41 -6.52 -2.45
C ALA A 106 8.35 -5.51 -3.15
N ARG A 107 8.13 -4.21 -2.96
CA ARG A 107 8.99 -3.14 -3.51
C ARG A 107 10.44 -3.25 -3.01
N VAL A 108 10.63 -3.56 -1.72
CA VAL A 108 11.96 -3.75 -1.12
C VAL A 108 12.66 -4.96 -1.75
N THR A 109 11.96 -6.11 -1.80
CA THR A 109 12.54 -7.33 -2.35
C THR A 109 12.79 -7.25 -3.85
N LEU A 110 11.97 -6.52 -4.59
CA LEU A 110 12.18 -6.22 -6.01
C LEU A 110 13.46 -5.39 -6.21
N GLY A 111 13.63 -4.33 -5.44
CA GLY A 111 14.83 -3.49 -5.51
C GLY A 111 16.13 -4.25 -5.19
N ARG A 112 16.05 -5.23 -4.30
CA ARG A 112 17.16 -6.14 -3.94
C ARG A 112 17.30 -7.35 -4.88
N LYS A 113 16.54 -7.42 -5.97
CA LYS A 113 16.53 -8.52 -6.96
C LYS A 113 16.20 -9.90 -6.36
N GLN A 114 15.43 -9.93 -5.29
CA GLN A 114 14.98 -11.16 -4.60
C GLN A 114 13.67 -11.67 -5.22
N TRP A 115 13.72 -12.11 -6.47
CA TRP A 115 12.54 -12.38 -7.33
C TRP A 115 11.48 -13.29 -6.71
N LEU A 116 11.89 -14.42 -6.11
CA LEU A 116 10.94 -15.36 -5.49
C LEU A 116 10.22 -14.75 -4.28
N ARG A 117 10.94 -13.99 -3.45
CA ARG A 117 10.33 -13.27 -2.32
C ARG A 117 9.41 -12.16 -2.81
N THR A 118 9.77 -11.48 -3.88
CA THR A 118 8.92 -10.44 -4.51
C THR A 118 7.61 -11.05 -4.97
N LEU A 119 7.65 -12.14 -5.73
CA LEU A 119 6.45 -12.84 -6.20
C LEU A 119 5.56 -13.29 -5.03
N TYR A 120 6.14 -13.89 -4.02
CA TYR A 120 5.39 -14.35 -2.83
C TYR A 120 4.71 -13.20 -2.08
N ARG A 121 5.43 -12.10 -1.83
CA ARG A 121 4.88 -10.92 -1.12
C ARG A 121 3.81 -10.21 -1.96
N SER A 122 4.07 -10.03 -3.25
CA SER A 122 3.10 -9.44 -4.17
C SER A 122 1.81 -10.27 -4.22
N TYR A 123 1.93 -11.59 -4.34
CA TYR A 123 0.78 -12.48 -4.35
C TYR A 123 -0.06 -12.38 -3.09
N ARG A 124 0.56 -12.44 -1.91
CA ARG A 124 -0.17 -12.36 -0.64
C ARG A 124 -0.96 -11.05 -0.50
N GLY A 125 -0.32 -9.91 -0.79
CA GLY A 125 -0.99 -8.62 -0.74
C GLY A 125 -2.11 -8.52 -1.77
N LEU A 126 -1.84 -8.91 -3.00
CA LEU A 126 -2.79 -8.83 -4.10
C LEU A 126 -3.98 -9.78 -3.95
N SER A 127 -3.79 -10.97 -3.37
CA SER A 127 -4.89 -11.90 -3.09
C SER A 127 -5.93 -11.25 -2.18
N ILE A 128 -5.49 -10.65 -1.08
CA ILE A 128 -6.38 -9.93 -0.15
C ILE A 128 -7.16 -8.82 -0.89
N ILE A 129 -6.45 -8.02 -1.69
CA ILE A 129 -7.06 -6.89 -2.40
C ILE A 129 -8.06 -7.38 -3.46
N LYS A 130 -7.77 -8.46 -4.18
CA LYS A 130 -8.69 -9.08 -5.15
C LYS A 130 -9.95 -9.62 -4.48
N ASP A 131 -9.82 -10.22 -3.31
CA ASP A 131 -10.97 -10.71 -2.56
C ASP A 131 -11.87 -9.53 -2.14
N ILE A 132 -11.29 -8.42 -1.66
CA ILE A 132 -12.04 -7.20 -1.34
C ILE A 132 -12.73 -6.63 -2.58
N ALA A 133 -12.03 -6.53 -3.72
CA ALA A 133 -12.60 -6.00 -4.96
C ALA A 133 -13.82 -6.84 -5.44
N LYS A 134 -13.85 -8.14 -5.14
CA LYS A 134 -14.99 -9.02 -5.45
C LYS A 134 -16.10 -8.93 -4.41
N GLU A 135 -15.75 -8.94 -3.13
CA GLU A 135 -16.71 -8.94 -2.01
C GLU A 135 -17.37 -7.57 -1.84
N THR A 136 -16.63 -6.50 -2.10
CA THR A 136 -17.05 -5.11 -1.85
C THR A 136 -16.66 -4.20 -3.04
N PRO A 137 -17.34 -4.32 -4.19
CA PRO A 137 -17.00 -3.57 -5.42
C PRO A 137 -17.09 -2.04 -5.26
N GLN A 138 -17.75 -1.56 -4.19
CA GLN A 138 -17.88 -0.14 -3.86
C GLN A 138 -16.55 0.48 -3.41
N ILE A 139 -15.61 -0.33 -2.94
CA ILE A 139 -14.25 0.11 -2.57
C ILE A 139 -13.40 0.19 -3.84
N THR A 140 -13.54 1.30 -4.55
CA THR A 140 -12.80 1.54 -5.81
C THR A 140 -11.30 1.60 -5.62
N ASP A 141 -10.83 1.97 -4.43
CA ASP A 141 -9.40 2.03 -4.09
C ASP A 141 -8.70 0.66 -4.20
N ALA A 142 -9.45 -0.45 -4.12
CA ALA A 142 -8.91 -1.78 -4.36
C ALA A 142 -8.49 -2.02 -5.83
N GLN A 143 -9.03 -1.26 -6.77
CA GLN A 143 -8.70 -1.40 -8.20
C GLN A 143 -7.30 -0.84 -8.53
N LEU A 144 -6.86 0.20 -7.84
CA LEU A 144 -5.56 0.84 -8.10
C LEU A 144 -4.36 -0.13 -7.95
N PRO A 145 -4.19 -0.87 -6.85
CA PRO A 145 -3.11 -1.84 -6.73
C PRO A 145 -3.18 -2.96 -7.78
N ILE A 146 -4.39 -3.42 -8.13
CA ILE A 146 -4.61 -4.44 -9.16
C ILE A 146 -4.11 -3.90 -10.50
N GLY A 147 -4.59 -2.73 -10.91
CA GLY A 147 -4.20 -2.09 -12.16
C GLY A 147 -2.68 -1.83 -12.25
N ILE A 148 -2.05 -1.40 -11.16
CA ILE A 148 -0.58 -1.23 -11.10
C ILE A 148 0.13 -2.55 -11.39
N VAL A 149 -0.27 -3.65 -10.76
CA VAL A 149 0.37 -4.96 -10.98
C VAL A 149 0.16 -5.45 -12.41
N GLU A 150 -1.05 -5.34 -12.95
CA GLU A 150 -1.37 -5.72 -14.33
C GLU A 150 -0.57 -4.91 -15.36
N TYR A 151 -0.48 -3.59 -15.16
CA TYR A 151 0.31 -2.71 -16.00
C TYR A 151 1.78 -3.14 -16.05
N TYR A 152 2.42 -3.27 -14.87
CA TYR A 152 3.83 -3.67 -14.81
C TYR A 152 4.07 -5.09 -15.30
N ALA A 153 3.14 -6.01 -15.09
CA ALA A 153 3.21 -7.34 -15.66
C ALA A 153 3.11 -7.30 -17.19
N GLY A 154 2.25 -6.45 -17.74
CA GLY A 154 2.08 -6.27 -19.19
C GLY A 154 3.32 -5.78 -19.92
N ILE A 155 4.14 -4.93 -19.28
CA ILE A 155 5.39 -4.41 -19.83
C ILE A 155 6.65 -5.21 -19.49
N SER A 156 6.50 -6.24 -18.63
CA SER A 156 7.61 -7.04 -18.14
C SER A 156 7.95 -8.23 -19.05
N HIS A 157 9.10 -8.86 -18.81
CA HIS A 157 9.56 -10.06 -19.52
C HIS A 157 8.56 -11.22 -19.40
N SER A 158 8.56 -12.10 -20.41
CA SER A 158 7.63 -13.25 -20.56
C SER A 158 7.47 -14.12 -19.30
N LEU A 159 8.54 -14.29 -18.51
CA LEU A 159 8.50 -15.07 -17.25
C LEU A 159 7.61 -14.43 -16.17
N LEU A 160 7.63 -13.09 -16.06
CA LEU A 160 6.78 -12.37 -15.13
C LEU A 160 5.32 -12.37 -15.61
N LYS A 161 5.08 -12.25 -16.93
CA LYS A 161 3.74 -12.38 -17.51
C LYS A 161 3.12 -13.74 -17.19
N TRP A 162 3.89 -14.81 -17.36
CA TRP A 162 3.43 -16.15 -17.04
C TRP A 162 3.06 -16.33 -15.55
N ALA A 163 3.92 -15.83 -14.64
CA ALA A 163 3.63 -15.87 -13.22
C ALA A 163 2.35 -15.11 -12.85
N VAL A 164 2.14 -13.93 -13.43
CA VAL A 164 0.96 -13.09 -13.16
C VAL A 164 -0.32 -13.74 -13.67
N VAL A 165 -0.28 -14.35 -14.85
CA VAL A 165 -1.40 -15.13 -15.42
C VAL A 165 -1.74 -16.34 -14.54
N LEU A 166 -0.74 -17.04 -14.01
CA LEU A 166 -0.93 -18.15 -13.06
C LEU A 166 -1.69 -17.72 -11.81
N TYR A 167 -1.54 -16.47 -11.38
CA TYR A 167 -2.27 -15.87 -10.27
C TYR A 167 -3.62 -15.26 -10.67
N GLY A 168 -4.09 -15.52 -11.91
CA GLY A 168 -5.39 -15.10 -12.40
C GLY A 168 -5.52 -13.59 -12.62
N LEU A 169 -4.42 -12.94 -13.03
CA LEU A 169 -4.39 -11.55 -13.45
C LEU A 169 -4.17 -11.45 -14.96
N GLU A 170 -4.69 -10.41 -15.58
CA GLU A 170 -4.40 -10.08 -16.96
C GLU A 170 -3.04 -9.37 -17.04
N ALA A 171 -2.05 -10.03 -17.65
CA ALA A 171 -0.74 -9.43 -17.92
C ALA A 171 -0.82 -8.51 -19.15
N SER A 172 -1.61 -7.45 -19.08
CA SER A 172 -1.88 -6.52 -20.17
C SER A 172 -1.69 -5.08 -19.70
N ARG A 173 -1.03 -4.28 -20.54
CA ARG A 173 -0.89 -2.85 -20.31
C ARG A 173 -2.25 -2.14 -20.35
N GLU A 174 -3.14 -2.59 -21.21
CA GLU A 174 -4.47 -2.02 -21.41
C GLU A 174 -5.38 -2.29 -20.21
N SER A 175 -5.34 -3.50 -19.61
CA SER A 175 -6.13 -3.81 -18.42
C SER A 175 -5.71 -2.99 -17.21
N GLY A 176 -4.40 -2.75 -17.06
CA GLY A 176 -3.86 -1.97 -15.93
C GLY A 176 -4.15 -0.46 -16.00
N LEU A 177 -4.66 0.05 -17.13
CA LEU A 177 -5.00 1.47 -17.33
C LEU A 177 -6.52 1.75 -17.28
N ARG A 178 -7.35 0.74 -17.13
CA ARG A 178 -8.81 0.86 -16.97
C ARG A 178 -9.21 1.12 -15.53
#